data_a2578369821f048e7a4081d1d648a638
#
_entry.id   a2578369821f048e7a4081d1d648a638
#
_cell.length_a   1.000
_cell.length_b   1.000
_cell.length_c   1.000
_cell.angle_alpha   90.00
_cell.angle_beta   90.00
_cell.angle_gamma   90.00
#
_symmetry.space_group_name_H-M   'P 1'
#
loop_
_entity.id
_entity.type
_entity.pdbx_description
1 polymer ?
#
loop_
_entity_poly.entity_id
_entity_poly.type
_entity_poly.pdbx_seq_one_letter_code
_entity_poly.pdbx_strand_id
1 'polypeptide(L)'
;MPGFLQRPLRYRYYNATIFLVAVNVIAFVVTWLAPRTGVYLALIPAYVVQGGAWWQVVTYMFVHGGFQHIFFNMLALFLFGIQLEQRMGSTEFLLYYFFSGIGAGLATVLVNNATGIGGVPVVGASGAIFGLLLAFASFFPDARIFIFGILPIRAPMAVLLYAGIEIVLQFWNSRSGVAHLTHLAGLAFGYLYLVVRFRINPLALFFRRR
;
A
#
# COMPACT_ATOMS: atom_id res chain seq x y z
N MET A 1 20.82 10.83 -21.31
CA MET A 1 20.79 9.37 -21.04
C MET A 1 19.93 9.15 -19.79
N PRO A 2 19.13 8.07 -19.70
CA PRO A 2 18.40 7.76 -18.46
C PRO A 2 19.40 7.50 -17.33
N GLY A 3 19.15 8.09 -16.15
CA GLY A 3 19.95 7.85 -14.95
C GLY A 3 19.91 6.37 -14.53
N PHE A 4 20.84 5.93 -13.67
CA PHE A 4 20.94 4.54 -13.19
C PHE A 4 19.61 3.99 -12.69
N LEU A 5 18.87 4.78 -11.89
CA LEU A 5 17.57 4.41 -11.34
C LEU A 5 16.44 4.28 -12.37
N GLN A 6 16.66 4.74 -13.60
CA GLN A 6 15.65 4.76 -14.67
C GLN A 6 15.89 3.67 -15.71
N ARG A 7 16.94 2.87 -15.55
CA ARG A 7 17.20 1.75 -16.48
C ARG A 7 16.13 0.69 -16.28
N PRO A 8 15.42 0.26 -17.35
CA PRO A 8 14.39 -0.75 -17.21
C PRO A 8 15.00 -2.07 -16.70
N LEU A 9 14.34 -2.68 -15.74
CA LEU A 9 14.68 -4.05 -15.34
C LEU A 9 14.27 -5.02 -16.46
N ARG A 10 14.96 -6.17 -16.52
CA ARG A 10 14.55 -7.23 -17.44
C ARG A 10 13.14 -7.68 -17.09
N TYR A 11 12.24 -7.62 -18.05
CA TYR A 11 10.87 -8.09 -17.86
C TYR A 11 10.87 -9.58 -17.52
N ARG A 12 10.22 -9.93 -16.42
CA ARG A 12 9.98 -11.30 -15.98
C ARG A 12 8.57 -11.36 -15.40
N TYR A 13 7.83 -12.42 -15.70
CA TYR A 13 6.49 -12.65 -15.15
C TYR A 13 6.44 -14.02 -14.49
N TYR A 14 6.12 -14.05 -13.19
CA TYR A 14 6.07 -15.28 -12.38
C TYR A 14 4.95 -15.27 -11.33
N ASN A 15 3.84 -14.56 -11.59
CA ASN A 15 2.65 -14.50 -10.74
C ASN A 15 2.93 -14.01 -9.30
N ALA A 16 3.77 -12.99 -9.13
CA ALA A 16 4.13 -12.45 -7.82
C ALA A 16 2.91 -11.97 -7.02
N THR A 17 1.89 -11.43 -7.70
CA THR A 17 0.61 -11.04 -7.08
C THR A 17 -0.05 -12.23 -6.38
N ILE A 18 -0.12 -13.38 -7.04
CA ILE A 18 -0.74 -14.59 -6.48
C ILE A 18 0.08 -15.09 -5.28
N PHE A 19 1.42 -15.06 -5.36
CA PHE A 19 2.27 -15.40 -4.23
C PHE A 19 2.05 -14.47 -3.04
N LEU A 20 1.93 -13.16 -3.27
CA LEU A 20 1.63 -12.19 -2.19
C LEU A 20 0.26 -12.47 -1.56
N VAL A 21 -0.76 -12.76 -2.36
CA VAL A 21 -2.09 -13.14 -1.84
C VAL A 21 -1.99 -14.39 -0.99
N ALA A 22 -1.33 -15.45 -1.49
CA ALA A 22 -1.16 -16.70 -0.75
C ALA A 22 -0.41 -16.51 0.58
N VAL A 23 0.69 -15.74 0.59
CA VAL A 23 1.45 -15.44 1.81
C VAL A 23 0.60 -14.68 2.82
N ASN A 24 -0.20 -13.70 2.37
CA ASN A 24 -1.10 -12.96 3.26
C ASN A 24 -2.19 -13.85 3.86
N VAL A 25 -2.78 -14.76 3.08
CA VAL A 25 -3.78 -15.71 3.58
C VAL A 25 -3.15 -16.66 4.60
N ILE A 26 -1.96 -17.20 4.32
CA ILE A 26 -1.22 -18.05 5.27
C ILE A 26 -0.91 -17.29 6.55
N ALA A 27 -0.38 -16.08 6.45
CA ALA A 27 -0.08 -15.23 7.60
C ALA A 27 -1.34 -14.92 8.42
N PHE A 28 -2.47 -14.69 7.78
CA PHE A 28 -3.76 -14.47 8.45
C PHE A 28 -4.19 -15.70 9.26
N VAL A 29 -4.12 -16.89 8.66
CA VAL A 29 -4.45 -18.15 9.37
C VAL A 29 -3.50 -18.37 10.56
N VAL A 30 -2.20 -18.17 10.36
CA VAL A 30 -1.19 -18.30 11.45
C VAL A 30 -1.47 -17.32 12.58
N THR A 31 -1.72 -16.06 12.28
CA THR A 31 -1.99 -15.04 13.31
C THR A 31 -3.36 -15.21 13.98
N TRP A 32 -4.33 -15.80 13.29
CA TRP A 32 -5.62 -16.16 13.85
C TRP A 32 -5.52 -17.35 14.84
N LEU A 33 -4.74 -18.38 14.48
CA LEU A 33 -4.50 -19.54 15.35
C LEU A 33 -3.55 -19.24 16.51
N ALA A 34 -2.62 -18.32 16.33
CA ALA A 34 -1.63 -17.90 17.31
C ALA A 34 -1.60 -16.36 17.45
N PRO A 35 -2.55 -15.74 18.19
CA PRO A 35 -2.69 -14.27 18.25
C PRO A 35 -1.46 -13.53 18.73
N ARG A 36 -0.60 -14.13 19.57
CA ARG A 36 0.68 -13.55 19.99
C ARG A 36 1.63 -13.28 18.83
N THR A 37 1.59 -14.13 17.79
CA THR A 37 2.35 -13.93 16.55
C THR A 37 1.89 -12.67 15.82
N GLY A 38 0.58 -12.39 15.82
CA GLY A 38 0.02 -11.17 15.25
C GLY A 38 0.58 -9.90 15.91
N VAL A 39 0.65 -9.86 17.24
CA VAL A 39 1.25 -8.74 17.98
C VAL A 39 2.74 -8.61 17.69
N TYR A 40 3.48 -9.71 17.62
CA TYR A 40 4.91 -9.72 17.30
C TYR A 40 5.23 -9.19 15.90
N LEU A 41 4.36 -9.47 14.93
CA LEU A 41 4.53 -9.06 13.53
C LEU A 41 3.88 -7.72 13.18
N ALA A 42 2.91 -7.23 13.98
CA ALA A 42 2.27 -5.93 13.79
C ALA A 42 3.27 -4.78 13.95
N LEU A 43 3.07 -3.68 13.26
CA LEU A 43 3.88 -2.47 13.40
C LEU A 43 3.45 -1.72 14.66
N ILE A 44 4.28 -1.72 15.68
CA ILE A 44 4.14 -0.92 16.89
C ILE A 44 5.28 0.08 16.90
N PRO A 45 5.06 1.36 16.53
CA PRO A 45 6.13 2.36 16.38
C PRO A 45 7.08 2.46 17.56
N ALA A 46 6.55 2.39 18.79
CA ALA A 46 7.36 2.42 20.00
C ALA A 46 8.32 1.21 20.08
N TYR A 47 7.89 0.03 19.65
CA TYR A 47 8.76 -1.16 19.67
C TYR A 47 9.86 -1.09 18.61
N VAL A 48 9.59 -0.45 17.48
CA VAL A 48 10.63 -0.22 16.46
C VAL A 48 11.71 0.71 16.99
N VAL A 49 11.31 1.84 17.60
CA VAL A 49 12.24 2.88 18.03
C VAL A 49 12.98 2.51 19.33
N GLN A 50 12.28 1.96 20.30
CA GLN A 50 12.82 1.67 21.65
C GLN A 50 13.31 0.23 21.79
N GLY A 51 12.65 -0.71 21.10
CA GLY A 51 12.93 -2.15 21.20
C GLY A 51 13.69 -2.75 20.02
N GLY A 52 14.03 -1.96 18.99
CA GLY A 52 14.74 -2.43 17.80
C GLY A 52 13.94 -3.42 16.92
N ALA A 53 12.61 -3.44 17.01
CA ALA A 53 11.74 -4.37 16.29
C ALA A 53 11.59 -4.00 14.79
N TRP A 54 12.69 -3.80 14.08
CA TRP A 54 12.70 -3.31 12.69
C TRP A 54 12.02 -4.23 11.68
N TRP A 55 11.91 -5.55 11.97
CA TRP A 55 11.14 -6.46 11.13
C TRP A 55 9.68 -6.04 10.98
N GLN A 56 9.11 -5.35 11.98
CA GLN A 56 7.72 -4.90 11.97
C GLN A 56 7.41 -3.94 10.82
N VAL A 57 8.41 -3.19 10.33
CA VAL A 57 8.27 -2.28 9.18
C VAL A 57 7.93 -3.02 7.88
N VAL A 58 8.21 -4.32 7.83
CA VAL A 58 7.88 -5.19 6.70
C VAL A 58 6.73 -6.13 7.04
N THR A 59 6.80 -6.78 8.20
CA THR A 59 5.89 -7.88 8.56
C THR A 59 4.45 -7.42 8.77
N TYR A 60 4.22 -6.17 9.19
CA TYR A 60 2.89 -5.61 9.38
C TYR A 60 2.00 -5.69 8.14
N MET A 61 2.62 -5.65 6.95
CA MET A 61 1.93 -5.74 5.66
C MET A 61 1.22 -7.08 5.47
N PHE A 62 1.57 -8.10 6.23
CA PHE A 62 1.01 -9.46 6.16
C PHE A 62 0.05 -9.79 7.30
N VAL A 63 -0.04 -8.94 8.32
CA VAL A 63 -0.98 -9.10 9.44
C VAL A 63 -2.28 -8.39 9.13
N HIS A 64 -3.42 -9.02 9.45
CA HIS A 64 -4.74 -8.43 9.21
C HIS A 64 -5.63 -8.55 10.44
N GLY A 65 -6.35 -7.47 10.78
CA GLY A 65 -7.17 -7.35 11.98
C GLY A 65 -8.49 -8.10 11.96
N GLY A 66 -8.83 -8.81 10.86
CA GLY A 66 -10.05 -9.61 10.74
C GLY A 66 -10.38 -9.98 9.31
N PHE A 67 -11.39 -10.85 9.14
CA PHE A 67 -11.75 -11.42 7.83
C PHE A 67 -12.09 -10.33 6.78
N GLN A 68 -12.88 -9.34 7.16
CA GLN A 68 -13.27 -8.26 6.25
C GLN A 68 -12.06 -7.45 5.80
N HIS A 69 -11.10 -7.21 6.71
CA HIS A 69 -9.88 -6.49 6.41
C HIS A 69 -9.01 -7.25 5.40
N ILE A 70 -8.74 -8.54 5.63
CA ILE A 70 -7.94 -9.32 4.66
C ILE A 70 -8.70 -9.47 3.34
N PHE A 71 -10.01 -9.70 3.36
CA PHE A 71 -10.80 -9.89 2.15
C PHE A 71 -10.67 -8.69 1.19
N PHE A 72 -10.89 -7.46 1.68
CA PHE A 72 -10.78 -6.27 0.82
C PHE A 72 -9.34 -5.97 0.40
N ASN A 73 -8.36 -6.23 1.26
CA ASN A 73 -6.95 -6.10 0.88
C ASN A 73 -6.59 -7.08 -0.25
N MET A 74 -6.95 -8.34 -0.12
CA MET A 74 -6.63 -9.36 -1.14
C MET A 74 -7.40 -9.14 -2.43
N LEU A 75 -8.66 -8.71 -2.34
CA LEU A 75 -9.44 -8.35 -3.52
C LEU A 75 -8.77 -7.20 -4.29
N ALA A 76 -8.38 -6.14 -3.60
CA ALA A 76 -7.69 -5.00 -4.23
C ALA A 76 -6.31 -5.41 -4.78
N LEU A 77 -5.53 -6.17 -4.02
CA LEU A 77 -4.24 -6.70 -4.47
C LEU A 77 -4.41 -7.57 -5.73
N PHE A 78 -5.42 -8.43 -5.77
CA PHE A 78 -5.70 -9.28 -6.92
C PHE A 78 -6.11 -8.46 -8.15
N LEU A 79 -7.07 -7.53 -7.99
CA LEU A 79 -7.62 -6.75 -9.11
C LEU A 79 -6.59 -5.79 -9.71
N PHE A 80 -5.85 -5.07 -8.88
CA PHE A 80 -4.87 -4.08 -9.36
C PHE A 80 -3.49 -4.70 -9.56
N GLY A 81 -3.09 -5.63 -8.70
CA GLY A 81 -1.77 -6.24 -8.71
C GLY A 81 -1.50 -7.04 -9.99
N ILE A 82 -2.43 -7.89 -10.42
CA ILE A 82 -2.24 -8.69 -11.65
C ILE A 82 -2.01 -7.79 -12.86
N GLN A 83 -2.82 -6.74 -13.03
CA GLN A 83 -2.71 -5.84 -14.17
C GLN A 83 -1.40 -5.04 -14.14
N LEU A 84 -0.98 -4.58 -12.96
CA LEU A 84 0.29 -3.89 -12.78
C LEU A 84 1.48 -4.82 -12.98
N GLU A 85 1.43 -6.03 -12.44
CA GLU A 85 2.47 -7.05 -12.64
C GLU A 85 2.64 -7.39 -14.12
N GLN A 86 1.55 -7.57 -14.86
CA GLN A 86 1.58 -7.78 -16.31
C GLN A 86 2.15 -6.56 -17.05
N ARG A 87 1.93 -5.34 -16.55
CA ARG A 87 2.39 -4.11 -17.18
C ARG A 87 3.86 -3.84 -16.97
N MET A 88 4.40 -4.08 -15.76
CA MET A 88 5.77 -3.71 -15.40
C MET A 88 6.71 -4.93 -15.17
N GLY A 89 6.16 -6.14 -15.10
CA GLY A 89 6.89 -7.37 -14.75
C GLY A 89 6.93 -7.57 -13.23
N SER A 90 7.05 -8.84 -12.81
CA SER A 90 6.95 -9.24 -11.40
C SER A 90 8.01 -8.59 -10.50
N THR A 91 9.25 -8.47 -10.99
CA THR A 91 10.34 -7.87 -10.18
C THR A 91 10.08 -6.39 -9.90
N GLU A 92 9.71 -5.61 -10.92
CA GLU A 92 9.41 -4.18 -10.77
C GLU A 92 8.14 -3.98 -9.92
N PHE A 93 7.13 -4.84 -10.09
CA PHE A 93 5.91 -4.85 -9.29
C PHE A 93 6.20 -5.07 -7.80
N LEU A 94 7.04 -6.07 -7.46
CA LEU A 94 7.44 -6.32 -6.07
C LEU A 94 8.23 -5.15 -5.48
N LEU A 95 9.17 -4.58 -6.24
CA LEU A 95 9.92 -3.39 -5.78
C LEU A 95 8.97 -2.23 -5.49
N TYR A 96 8.01 -1.98 -6.37
CA TYR A 96 7.01 -0.94 -6.18
C TYR A 96 6.14 -1.20 -4.94
N TYR A 97 5.63 -2.43 -4.81
CA TYR A 97 4.77 -2.86 -3.69
C TYR A 97 5.47 -2.69 -2.35
N PHE A 98 6.69 -3.24 -2.22
CA PHE A 98 7.44 -3.16 -0.98
C PHE A 98 7.95 -1.74 -0.70
N PHE A 99 8.38 -1.00 -1.70
CA PHE A 99 8.78 0.40 -1.51
C PHE A 99 7.63 1.25 -0.97
N SER A 100 6.43 1.11 -1.52
CA SER A 100 5.24 1.82 -1.05
C SER A 100 4.85 1.39 0.37
N GLY A 101 4.82 0.08 0.64
CA GLY A 101 4.43 -0.46 1.95
C GLY A 101 5.45 -0.18 3.04
N ILE A 102 6.74 -0.43 2.80
CA ILE A 102 7.82 -0.14 3.77
C ILE A 102 7.89 1.36 4.03
N GLY A 103 7.82 2.19 2.99
CA GLY A 103 7.80 3.64 3.13
C GLY A 103 6.62 4.12 3.97
N ALA A 104 5.43 3.53 3.76
CA ALA A 104 4.25 3.81 4.57
C ALA A 104 4.46 3.43 6.05
N GLY A 105 5.04 2.26 6.31
CA GLY A 105 5.39 1.81 7.66
C GLY A 105 6.38 2.74 8.35
N LEU A 106 7.45 3.13 7.65
CA LEU A 106 8.47 4.07 8.19
C LEU A 106 7.87 5.45 8.51
N ALA A 107 7.05 6.00 7.62
CA ALA A 107 6.35 7.25 7.88
C ALA A 107 5.43 7.15 9.11
N THR A 108 4.74 6.03 9.25
CA THR A 108 3.90 5.75 10.42
C THR A 108 4.72 5.68 11.71
N VAL A 109 5.89 5.01 11.68
CA VAL A 109 6.80 4.97 12.84
C VAL A 109 7.23 6.38 13.25
N LEU A 110 7.65 7.19 12.29
CA LEU A 110 8.12 8.56 12.56
C LEU A 110 7.02 9.43 13.16
N VAL A 111 5.85 9.47 12.52
CA VAL A 111 4.76 10.38 12.92
C VAL A 111 4.11 9.89 14.22
N ASN A 112 3.74 8.62 14.34
CA ASN A 112 3.05 8.11 15.51
C ASN A 112 3.93 8.17 16.77
N ASN A 113 5.24 7.96 16.63
CA ASN A 113 6.15 8.10 17.75
C ASN A 113 6.30 9.58 18.16
N ALA A 114 6.39 10.51 17.19
CA ALA A 114 6.50 11.93 17.47
C ALA A 114 5.20 12.54 18.06
N THR A 115 4.04 11.98 17.74
CA THR A 115 2.73 12.44 18.22
C THR A 115 2.25 11.73 19.50
N GLY A 116 3.07 10.86 20.08
CA GLY A 116 2.75 10.17 21.33
C GLY A 116 1.77 9.00 21.20
N ILE A 117 1.43 8.57 19.97
CA ILE A 117 0.57 7.42 19.71
C ILE A 117 1.38 6.19 19.24
N GLY A 118 2.68 6.16 19.54
CA GLY A 118 3.60 5.10 19.14
C GLY A 118 3.26 3.70 19.66
N GLY A 119 2.41 3.58 20.69
CA GLY A 119 1.93 2.29 21.21
C GLY A 119 0.76 1.66 20.42
N VAL A 120 0.17 2.37 19.45
CA VAL A 120 -0.97 1.86 18.67
C VAL A 120 -0.47 0.95 17.56
N PRO A 121 -0.90 -0.34 17.52
CA PRO A 121 -0.48 -1.25 16.48
C PRO A 121 -1.12 -0.90 15.13
N VAL A 122 -0.34 -1.04 14.06
CA VAL A 122 -0.78 -0.88 12.67
C VAL A 122 -0.56 -2.20 11.95
N VAL A 123 -1.54 -2.63 11.16
CA VAL A 123 -1.55 -3.89 10.42
C VAL A 123 -2.20 -3.71 9.04
N GLY A 124 -1.79 -4.50 8.08
CA GLY A 124 -2.41 -4.62 6.77
C GLY A 124 -1.51 -4.25 5.60
N ALA A 125 -1.81 -4.85 4.45
CA ALA A 125 -1.18 -4.55 3.17
C ALA A 125 -1.63 -3.19 2.58
N SER A 126 -2.59 -2.53 3.22
CA SER A 126 -3.31 -1.40 2.63
C SER A 126 -2.43 -0.21 2.26
N GLY A 127 -1.36 0.08 3.02
CA GLY A 127 -0.38 1.10 2.63
C GLY A 127 0.22 0.84 1.25
N ALA A 128 0.67 -0.38 0.98
CA ALA A 128 1.15 -0.78 -0.35
C ALA A 128 0.03 -0.76 -1.39
N ILE A 129 -1.18 -1.17 -1.04
CA ILE A 129 -2.35 -1.21 -1.95
C ILE A 129 -2.76 0.20 -2.37
N PHE A 130 -2.70 1.20 -1.50
CA PHE A 130 -2.93 2.59 -1.89
C PHE A 130 -1.86 3.06 -2.90
N GLY A 131 -0.61 2.65 -2.74
CA GLY A 131 0.41 2.81 -3.77
C GLY A 131 0.02 2.13 -5.10
N LEU A 132 -0.43 0.86 -5.05
CA LEU A 132 -0.89 0.15 -6.25
C LEU A 132 -2.07 0.84 -6.94
N LEU A 133 -3.02 1.38 -6.17
CA LEU A 133 -4.16 2.13 -6.72
C LEU A 133 -3.67 3.36 -7.50
N LEU A 134 -2.68 4.09 -6.97
CA LEU A 134 -2.07 5.22 -7.66
C LEU A 134 -1.34 4.79 -8.94
N ALA A 135 -0.57 3.69 -8.91
CA ALA A 135 0.08 3.16 -10.10
C ALA A 135 -0.94 2.73 -11.15
N PHE A 136 -1.99 2.03 -10.72
CA PHE A 136 -3.06 1.61 -11.61
C PHE A 136 -3.70 2.81 -12.33
N ALA A 137 -4.07 3.84 -11.60
CA ALA A 137 -4.62 5.07 -12.17
C ALA A 137 -3.65 5.79 -13.11
N SER A 138 -2.34 5.65 -12.87
CA SER A 138 -1.30 6.27 -13.71
C SER A 138 -1.04 5.49 -15.00
N PHE A 139 -1.07 4.17 -14.96
CA PHE A 139 -0.88 3.32 -16.15
C PHE A 139 -2.16 3.11 -16.95
N PHE A 140 -3.33 3.16 -16.29
CA PHE A 140 -4.64 2.91 -16.88
C PHE A 140 -5.63 4.05 -16.54
N PRO A 141 -5.36 5.31 -16.97
CA PRO A 141 -6.14 6.48 -16.55
C PRO A 141 -7.60 6.48 -17.06
N ASP A 142 -7.89 5.71 -18.08
CA ASP A 142 -9.25 5.56 -18.63
C ASP A 142 -10.01 4.37 -18.06
N ALA A 143 -9.35 3.52 -17.27
CA ALA A 143 -10.01 2.41 -16.60
C ALA A 143 -11.06 2.92 -15.62
N ARG A 144 -12.12 2.15 -15.46
CA ARG A 144 -13.20 2.44 -14.50
C ARG A 144 -13.08 1.53 -13.31
N ILE A 145 -13.13 2.13 -12.13
CA ILE A 145 -13.20 1.43 -10.84
C ILE A 145 -14.66 1.52 -10.37
N PHE A 146 -15.25 0.38 -10.05
CA PHE A 146 -16.63 0.32 -9.57
C PHE A 146 -16.64 0.48 -8.05
N ILE A 147 -17.03 1.67 -7.58
CA ILE A 147 -17.21 1.92 -6.15
C ILE A 147 -18.40 1.11 -5.66
N PHE A 148 -18.19 0.31 -4.59
CA PHE A 148 -19.18 -0.66 -4.08
C PHE A 148 -19.71 -1.64 -5.13
N GLY A 149 -18.97 -1.88 -6.22
CA GLY A 149 -19.39 -2.73 -7.33
C GLY A 149 -20.47 -2.13 -8.24
N ILE A 150 -20.90 -0.90 -8.00
CA ILE A 150 -22.07 -0.29 -8.68
C ILE A 150 -21.66 0.97 -9.46
N LEU A 151 -20.98 1.93 -8.82
CA LEU A 151 -20.70 3.24 -9.40
C LEU A 151 -19.36 3.25 -10.15
N PRO A 152 -19.36 3.28 -11.50
CA PRO A 152 -18.13 3.34 -12.27
C PRO A 152 -17.56 4.76 -12.28
N ILE A 153 -16.40 4.95 -11.70
CA ILE A 153 -15.63 6.19 -11.78
C ILE A 153 -14.27 5.93 -12.43
N ARG A 154 -13.69 6.94 -13.07
CA ARG A 154 -12.33 6.82 -13.64
C ARG A 154 -11.30 6.58 -12.53
N ALA A 155 -10.30 5.75 -12.80
CA ALA A 155 -9.27 5.39 -11.83
C ALA A 155 -8.58 6.62 -11.19
N PRO A 156 -8.19 7.70 -11.91
CA PRO A 156 -7.69 8.93 -11.29
C PRO A 156 -8.65 9.56 -10.27
N MET A 157 -9.94 9.60 -10.62
CA MET A 157 -10.96 10.16 -9.72
C MET A 157 -11.16 9.30 -8.47
N ALA A 158 -11.06 7.97 -8.60
CA ALA A 158 -11.08 7.06 -7.46
C ALA A 158 -9.91 7.33 -6.50
N VAL A 159 -8.69 7.51 -7.03
CA VAL A 159 -7.52 7.86 -6.21
C VAL A 159 -7.74 9.16 -5.45
N LEU A 160 -8.20 10.21 -6.16
CA LEU A 160 -8.45 11.52 -5.52
C LEU A 160 -9.55 11.43 -4.45
N LEU A 161 -10.62 10.68 -4.73
CA LEU A 161 -11.71 10.45 -3.77
C LEU A 161 -11.19 9.72 -2.52
N TYR A 162 -10.49 8.59 -2.69
CA TYR A 162 -9.95 7.84 -1.56
C TYR A 162 -8.92 8.66 -0.79
N ALA A 163 -8.00 9.37 -1.45
CA ALA A 163 -7.05 10.24 -0.78
C ALA A 163 -7.77 11.35 0.02
N GLY A 164 -8.81 11.96 -0.54
CA GLY A 164 -9.62 12.96 0.15
C GLY A 164 -10.33 12.40 1.38
N ILE A 165 -10.91 11.20 1.29
CA ILE A 165 -11.53 10.49 2.41
C ILE A 165 -10.49 10.22 3.51
N GLU A 166 -9.30 9.70 3.16
CA GLU A 166 -8.24 9.42 4.12
C GLU A 166 -7.75 10.69 4.83
N ILE A 167 -7.63 11.80 4.11
CA ILE A 167 -7.28 13.10 4.71
C ILE A 167 -8.34 13.53 5.72
N VAL A 168 -9.62 13.51 5.33
CA VAL A 168 -10.71 13.92 6.22
C VAL A 168 -10.74 13.03 7.47
N LEU A 169 -10.67 11.72 7.31
CA LEU A 169 -10.73 10.77 8.41
C LEU A 169 -9.48 10.84 9.32
N GLN A 170 -8.31 11.17 8.79
CA GLN A 170 -7.10 11.40 9.57
C GLN A 170 -7.29 12.53 10.61
N PHE A 171 -8.00 13.62 10.23
CA PHE A 171 -8.25 14.74 11.12
C PHE A 171 -9.49 14.56 12.00
N TRP A 172 -10.53 13.90 11.47
CA TRP A 172 -11.80 13.73 12.18
C TRP A 172 -11.77 12.60 13.20
N ASN A 173 -11.10 11.51 12.89
CA ASN A 173 -11.11 10.28 13.69
C ASN A 173 -9.74 9.59 13.74
N SER A 174 -8.71 10.34 14.09
CA SER A 174 -7.33 9.85 14.19
C SER A 174 -7.13 8.68 15.16
N ARG A 175 -8.14 8.38 16.02
CA ARG A 175 -8.13 7.27 16.98
C ARG A 175 -9.01 6.09 16.57
N SER A 176 -9.53 6.07 15.35
CA SER A 176 -10.46 5.02 14.86
C SER A 176 -9.88 3.61 14.76
N GLY A 177 -8.56 3.44 14.99
CA GLY A 177 -7.87 2.17 14.73
C GLY A 177 -7.57 1.91 13.24
N VAL A 178 -8.03 2.79 12.34
CA VAL A 178 -7.68 2.75 10.92
C VAL A 178 -6.43 3.58 10.68
N ALA A 179 -5.49 3.03 9.97
CA ALA A 179 -4.19 3.65 9.72
C ALA A 179 -4.24 4.64 8.54
N HIS A 180 -5.07 5.70 8.63
CA HIS A 180 -5.23 6.70 7.57
C HIS A 180 -3.89 7.31 7.13
N LEU A 181 -3.03 7.64 8.09
CA LEU A 181 -1.66 8.11 7.80
C LEU A 181 -0.87 7.11 6.95
N THR A 182 -0.96 5.82 7.26
CA THR A 182 -0.24 4.76 6.53
C THR A 182 -0.73 4.68 5.08
N HIS A 183 -2.02 4.85 4.83
CA HIS A 183 -2.60 4.89 3.49
C HIS A 183 -2.10 6.09 2.69
N LEU A 184 -2.14 7.27 3.27
CA LEU A 184 -1.63 8.50 2.63
C LEU A 184 -0.12 8.42 2.37
N ALA A 185 0.65 7.87 3.30
CA ALA A 185 2.07 7.64 3.12
C ALA A 185 2.34 6.64 1.99
N GLY A 186 1.52 5.57 1.87
CA GLY A 186 1.60 4.63 0.76
C GLY A 186 1.37 5.28 -0.60
N LEU A 187 0.40 6.19 -0.71
CA LEU A 187 0.22 7.03 -1.90
C LEU A 187 1.45 7.89 -2.18
N ALA A 188 2.01 8.54 -1.15
CA ALA A 188 3.17 9.43 -1.30
C ALA A 188 4.42 8.69 -1.77
N PHE A 189 4.74 7.53 -1.17
CA PHE A 189 5.87 6.70 -1.59
C PHE A 189 5.64 6.09 -2.97
N GLY A 190 4.42 5.64 -3.27
CA GLY A 190 4.04 5.19 -4.61
C GLY A 190 4.22 6.29 -5.65
N TYR A 191 3.82 7.53 -5.34
CA TYR A 191 4.05 8.70 -6.19
C TYR A 191 5.55 8.94 -6.42
N LEU A 192 6.34 8.95 -5.36
CA LEU A 192 7.78 9.13 -5.44
C LEU A 192 8.42 8.09 -6.36
N TYR A 193 8.04 6.83 -6.21
CA TYR A 193 8.53 5.76 -7.08
C TYR A 193 8.19 6.00 -8.56
N LEU A 194 6.93 6.35 -8.87
CA LEU A 194 6.49 6.62 -10.25
C LEU A 194 7.26 7.77 -10.88
N VAL A 195 7.48 8.86 -10.14
CA VAL A 195 8.21 10.02 -10.64
C VAL A 195 9.68 9.70 -10.86
N VAL A 196 10.33 9.08 -9.89
CA VAL A 196 11.78 8.82 -9.93
C VAL A 196 12.12 7.70 -10.91
N ARG A 197 11.38 6.60 -10.83
CA ARG A 197 11.67 5.36 -11.56
C ARG A 197 11.12 5.36 -12.98
N PHE A 198 9.86 5.78 -13.14
CA PHE A 198 9.16 5.75 -14.43
C PHE A 198 9.07 7.12 -15.12
N ARG A 199 9.44 8.22 -14.45
CA ARG A 199 9.22 9.60 -14.92
C ARG A 199 7.75 9.92 -15.20
N ILE A 200 6.85 9.21 -14.54
CA ILE A 200 5.42 9.46 -14.61
C ILE A 200 5.06 10.40 -13.47
N ASN A 201 4.46 11.54 -13.80
CA ASN A 201 3.86 12.44 -12.82
C ASN A 201 2.34 12.19 -12.77
N PRO A 202 1.82 11.45 -11.78
CA PRO A 202 0.39 11.14 -11.67
C PRO A 202 -0.48 12.39 -11.64
N LEU A 203 -0.09 13.43 -10.88
CA LEU A 203 -0.88 14.66 -10.78
C LEU A 203 -1.00 15.35 -12.14
N ALA A 204 0.09 15.47 -12.88
CA ALA A 204 0.05 16.05 -14.23
C ALA A 204 -0.84 15.25 -15.20
N LEU A 205 -0.87 13.91 -15.05
CA LEU A 205 -1.74 13.04 -15.84
C LEU A 205 -3.22 13.21 -15.45
N PHE A 206 -3.53 13.30 -14.16
CA PHE A 206 -4.90 13.36 -13.65
C PHE A 206 -5.61 14.66 -14.02
N PHE A 207 -4.87 15.77 -14.08
CA PHE A 207 -5.42 17.11 -14.40
C PHE A 207 -5.20 17.52 -15.85
N ARG A 208 -4.62 16.65 -16.70
CA ARG A 208 -4.46 16.96 -18.13
C ARG A 208 -5.83 17.04 -18.79
N ARG A 209 -6.22 18.24 -19.23
CA ARG A 209 -7.41 18.43 -20.08
C ARG A 209 -7.18 17.67 -21.40
N ARG A 210 -8.06 16.81 -21.74
CA ARG A 210 -8.17 16.20 -23.08
C ARG A 210 -9.00 17.07 -23.98
#